data_fac4f2395f141b23f2a39fb9eccdc296
#
_entry.id   fac4f2395f141b23f2a39fb9eccdc296
#
_cell.length_a   1.000
_cell.length_b   1.000
_cell.length_c   1.000
_cell.angle_alpha   90.00
_cell.angle_beta   90.00
_cell.angle_gamma   90.00
#
_symmetry.space_group_name_H-M   'P 1'
#
loop_
_entity.id
_entity.type
_entity.pdbx_description
1 polymer ?
#
loop_
_entity_poly.entity_id
_entity_poly.type
_entity_poly.pdbx_seq_one_letter_code
_entity_poly.pdbx_strand_id
1 'polypeptide(L)'
;MASTDRIEAFLAEPRNVIVAGIRRDGRPHLSPNWFYWDGQRFYVSTTRSRVKYAIFRRDPRAQLLVDDPTGFRAVLVPATAEIREDIAAELPRFRAIREKHGLAVPDDEKHLRALTAEGRVLLAFTPDQPPSSWTAWGLD
;
A
#
# COMPACT_ATOMS: atom_id res chain seq x y z
N MET A 1 18.29 16.21 3.52
CA MET A 1 17.66 14.90 3.79
C MET A 1 16.31 15.14 4.47
N ALA A 2 15.27 14.46 3.99
CA ALA A 2 13.95 14.60 4.59
C ALA A 2 13.92 14.00 6.00
N SER A 3 13.26 14.68 6.94
CA SER A 3 13.07 14.14 8.29
C SER A 3 12.00 13.05 8.27
N THR A 4 12.11 12.12 9.19
CA THR A 4 11.08 11.08 9.36
C THR A 4 9.70 11.68 9.63
N ASP A 5 9.63 12.74 10.42
CA ASP A 5 8.35 13.41 10.72
C ASP A 5 7.69 13.98 9.46
N ARG A 6 8.46 14.55 8.55
CA ARG A 6 7.93 15.07 7.29
C ARG A 6 7.46 13.96 6.36
N ILE A 7 8.20 12.85 6.32
CA ILE A 7 7.79 11.66 5.57
C ILE A 7 6.48 11.10 6.14
N GLU A 8 6.38 10.97 7.46
CA GLU A 8 5.17 10.48 8.11
C GLU A 8 3.96 11.39 7.81
N ALA A 9 4.15 12.70 7.88
CA ALA A 9 3.08 13.66 7.57
C ALA A 9 2.66 13.55 6.09
N PHE A 10 3.61 13.39 5.18
CA PHE A 10 3.36 13.22 3.76
C PHE A 10 2.54 11.96 3.49
N LEU A 11 2.90 10.84 4.12
CA LEU A 11 2.20 9.56 3.95
C LEU A 11 0.83 9.53 4.61
N ALA A 12 0.57 10.40 5.59
CA ALA A 12 -0.73 10.49 6.25
C ALA A 12 -1.79 11.18 5.38
N GLU A 13 -1.38 11.96 4.38
CA GLU A 13 -2.32 12.63 3.47
C GLU A 13 -2.94 11.61 2.50
N PRO A 14 -4.24 11.78 2.14
CA PRO A 14 -4.88 10.88 1.17
C PRO A 14 -4.28 11.08 -0.22
N ARG A 15 -3.60 10.04 -0.70
CA ARG A 15 -3.00 9.97 -2.03
C ARG A 15 -2.77 8.53 -2.42
N ASN A 16 -2.46 8.27 -3.67
CA ASN A 16 -2.18 6.92 -4.14
C ASN A 16 -0.73 6.52 -3.85
N VAL A 17 -0.50 5.22 -3.72
CA VAL A 17 0.80 4.61 -3.89
C VAL A 17 0.84 3.90 -5.23
N ILE A 18 1.90 4.13 -6.00
CA ILE A 18 2.17 3.30 -7.19
C ILE A 18 2.89 2.06 -6.70
N VAL A 19 2.29 0.91 -6.94
CA VAL A 19 2.87 -0.39 -6.58
C VAL A 19 3.50 -1.00 -7.81
N ALA A 20 4.80 -1.27 -7.75
CA ALA A 20 5.54 -1.96 -8.80
C ALA A 20 5.89 -3.37 -8.35
N GLY A 21 5.53 -4.36 -9.17
CA GLY A 21 5.93 -5.74 -9.00
C GLY A 21 6.56 -6.27 -10.28
N ILE A 22 7.13 -7.46 -10.24
CA ILE A 22 7.88 -8.02 -11.37
C ILE A 22 7.04 -9.11 -12.03
N ARG A 23 6.72 -8.90 -13.32
CA ARG A 23 5.99 -9.88 -14.12
C ARG A 23 6.91 -11.05 -14.44
N ARG A 24 6.33 -12.18 -14.89
CA ARG A 24 7.12 -13.37 -15.28
C ARG A 24 8.14 -13.08 -16.37
N ASP A 25 7.82 -12.15 -17.28
CA ASP A 25 8.72 -11.77 -18.36
C ASP A 25 9.78 -10.73 -17.93
N GLY A 26 9.82 -10.39 -16.65
CA GLY A 26 10.78 -9.44 -16.09
C GLY A 26 10.35 -7.98 -16.18
N ARG A 27 9.26 -7.69 -16.87
CA ARG A 27 8.76 -6.30 -16.94
C ARG A 27 8.09 -5.89 -15.64
N PRO A 28 8.21 -4.63 -15.24
CA PRO A 28 7.48 -4.14 -14.08
C PRO A 28 5.99 -3.99 -14.39
N HIS A 29 5.15 -4.37 -13.44
CA HIS A 29 3.72 -4.07 -13.44
C HIS A 29 3.50 -2.92 -12.46
N LEU A 30 2.90 -1.84 -12.91
CA LEU A 30 2.67 -0.64 -12.12
C LEU A 30 1.18 -0.40 -11.99
N SER A 31 0.71 -0.07 -10.78
CA SER A 31 -0.69 0.30 -10.58
C SER A 31 -0.82 1.29 -9.42
N PRO A 32 -1.71 2.30 -9.56
CA PRO A 32 -2.02 3.20 -8.46
C PRO A 32 -3.04 2.57 -7.52
N ASN A 33 -2.87 2.77 -6.22
CA ASN A 33 -3.74 2.20 -5.20
C ASN A 33 -3.88 3.15 -4.02
N TRP A 34 -5.04 3.12 -3.36
CA TRP A 34 -5.16 3.69 -2.04
C TRP A 34 -4.32 2.87 -1.07
N PHE A 35 -3.83 3.51 -0.01
CA PHE A 35 -3.01 2.81 0.97
C PHE A 35 -3.19 3.40 2.36
N TYR A 36 -2.78 2.61 3.34
CA TYR A 36 -2.61 3.04 4.72
C TYR A 36 -1.19 2.70 5.17
N TRP A 37 -0.50 3.68 5.75
CA TRP A 37 0.82 3.52 6.36
C TRP A 37 0.65 3.59 7.88
N ASP A 38 1.09 2.56 8.60
CA ASP A 38 0.92 2.47 10.06
C ASP A 38 2.19 2.85 10.84
N GLY A 39 3.20 3.37 10.17
CA GLY A 39 4.51 3.65 10.74
C GLY A 39 5.52 2.52 10.54
N GLN A 40 5.07 1.35 10.07
CA GLN A 40 5.92 0.19 9.84
C GLN A 40 5.68 -0.47 8.47
N ARG A 41 4.44 -0.49 8.00
CA ARG A 41 4.06 -1.16 6.75
C ARG A 41 3.06 -0.33 5.98
N PHE A 42 3.09 -0.53 4.66
CA PHE A 42 2.05 -0.03 3.75
C PHE A 42 1.03 -1.13 3.52
N TYR A 43 -0.25 -0.80 3.57
CA TYR A 43 -1.34 -1.75 3.34
C TYR A 43 -2.15 -1.32 2.13
N VAL A 44 -2.40 -2.27 1.22
CA VAL A 44 -3.16 -2.05 0.00
C VAL A 44 -4.17 -3.18 -0.15
N SER A 45 -5.42 -2.82 -0.45
CA SER A 45 -6.47 -3.80 -0.72
C SER A 45 -6.44 -4.20 -2.19
N THR A 46 -6.52 -5.50 -2.46
CA THR A 46 -6.66 -6.02 -3.83
C THR A 46 -7.59 -7.23 -3.82
N THR A 47 -7.79 -7.84 -4.98
CA THR A 47 -8.59 -9.07 -5.10
C THR A 47 -7.75 -10.19 -5.66
N ARG A 48 -8.17 -11.44 -5.39
CA ARG A 48 -7.46 -12.62 -5.91
C ARG A 48 -7.45 -12.69 -7.43
N SER A 49 -8.39 -12.01 -8.09
CA SER A 49 -8.48 -12.00 -9.56
C SER A 49 -7.56 -10.98 -10.21
N ARG A 50 -6.94 -10.08 -9.44
CA ARG A 50 -6.08 -9.02 -10.00
C ARG A 50 -4.65 -9.50 -10.16
N VAL A 51 -3.94 -8.86 -11.10
CA VAL A 51 -2.57 -9.22 -11.48
C VAL A 51 -1.61 -9.15 -10.29
N LYS A 52 -1.77 -8.17 -9.41
CA LYS A 52 -0.91 -8.01 -8.22
C LYS A 52 -0.89 -9.25 -7.33
N TYR A 53 -2.04 -9.90 -7.17
CA TYR A 53 -2.11 -11.12 -6.35
C TYR A 53 -1.19 -12.21 -6.89
N ALA A 54 -1.27 -12.49 -8.18
CA ALA A 54 -0.43 -13.51 -8.82
C ALA A 54 1.05 -13.13 -8.77
N ILE A 55 1.35 -11.84 -9.01
CA ILE A 55 2.73 -11.35 -8.99
C ILE A 55 3.36 -11.60 -7.62
N PHE A 56 2.71 -11.13 -6.54
CA PHE A 56 3.31 -11.19 -5.20
C PHE A 56 3.25 -12.58 -4.58
N ARG A 57 2.43 -13.48 -5.09
CA ARG A 57 2.53 -14.90 -4.73
C ARG A 57 3.81 -15.53 -5.28
N ARG A 58 4.27 -15.08 -6.43
CA ARG A 58 5.45 -15.62 -7.09
C ARG A 58 6.74 -14.93 -6.64
N ASP A 59 6.70 -13.60 -6.52
CA ASP A 59 7.89 -12.79 -6.23
C ASP A 59 7.50 -11.65 -5.29
N PRO A 60 7.98 -11.66 -4.04
CA PRO A 60 7.57 -10.66 -3.06
C PRO A 60 8.25 -9.30 -3.21
N ARG A 61 9.22 -9.16 -4.11
CA ARG A 61 9.94 -7.90 -4.29
C ARG A 61 9.01 -6.83 -4.87
N ALA A 62 9.02 -5.65 -4.26
CA ALA A 62 8.19 -4.53 -4.68
C ALA A 62 8.96 -3.22 -4.62
N GLN A 63 8.51 -2.25 -5.42
CA GLN A 63 8.88 -0.84 -5.28
C GLN A 63 7.59 -0.06 -5.09
N LEU A 64 7.63 0.88 -4.16
CA LEU A 64 6.50 1.75 -3.88
C LEU A 64 6.90 3.19 -4.16
N LEU A 65 6.04 3.91 -4.87
CA LEU A 65 6.23 5.34 -5.12
C LEU A 65 5.00 6.08 -4.64
N VAL A 66 5.21 7.01 -3.71
CA VAL A 66 4.16 7.94 -3.28
C VAL A 66 4.60 9.33 -3.67
N ASP A 67 3.77 10.02 -4.47
CA ASP A 67 4.06 11.39 -4.88
C ASP A 67 2.85 12.29 -4.68
N ASP A 68 3.06 13.59 -4.83
CA ASP A 68 1.96 14.55 -4.87
C ASP A 68 1.59 14.86 -6.34
N PRO A 69 0.48 15.60 -6.57
CA PRO A 69 0.04 15.90 -7.95
C PRO A 69 1.07 16.67 -8.78
N THR A 70 2.00 17.38 -8.16
CA THR A 70 3.04 18.13 -8.87
C THR A 70 4.20 17.24 -9.30
N GLY A 71 4.39 16.09 -8.62
CA GLY A 71 5.56 15.24 -8.81
C GLY A 71 6.83 15.76 -8.16
N PHE A 72 6.77 16.92 -7.48
CA PHE A 72 7.95 17.53 -6.85
C PHE A 72 8.21 17.05 -5.42
N ARG A 73 7.21 16.40 -4.81
CA ARG A 73 7.36 15.75 -3.49
C ARG A 73 7.07 14.28 -3.65
N ALA A 74 7.99 13.44 -3.25
CA ALA A 74 7.81 12.00 -3.40
C ALA A 74 8.73 11.20 -2.50
N VAL A 75 8.35 9.95 -2.26
CA VAL A 75 9.20 8.93 -1.64
C VAL A 75 9.20 7.68 -2.51
N LEU A 76 10.35 7.04 -2.61
CA LEU A 76 10.52 5.76 -3.30
C LEU A 76 11.00 4.74 -2.26
N VAL A 77 10.27 3.64 -2.14
CA VAL A 77 10.46 2.68 -1.05
C VAL A 77 10.58 1.26 -1.60
N PRO A 78 11.78 0.69 -1.61
CA PRO A 78 11.91 -0.75 -1.83
C PRO A 78 11.25 -1.51 -0.68
N ALA A 79 10.46 -2.52 -1.00
CA ALA A 79 9.67 -3.23 0.00
C ALA A 79 9.52 -4.71 -0.36
N THR A 80 9.10 -5.47 0.62
CA THR A 80 8.79 -6.90 0.49
C THR A 80 7.31 -7.09 0.80
N ALA A 81 6.59 -7.74 -0.12
CA ALA A 81 5.16 -7.96 -0.02
C ALA A 81 4.84 -9.23 0.76
N GLU A 82 3.77 -9.17 1.54
CA GLU A 82 3.14 -10.32 2.17
C GLU A 82 1.65 -10.26 1.83
N ILE A 83 1.08 -11.39 1.39
CA ILE A 83 -0.36 -11.48 1.13
C ILE A 83 -1.03 -11.99 2.40
N ARG A 84 -1.94 -11.19 2.95
CA ARG A 84 -2.70 -11.53 4.14
C ARG A 84 -4.13 -11.85 3.72
N GLU A 85 -4.52 -13.10 3.91
CA GLU A 85 -5.80 -13.62 3.42
C GLU A 85 -6.85 -13.77 4.51
N ASP A 86 -6.48 -13.66 5.79
CA ASP A 86 -7.42 -13.65 6.91
C ASP A 86 -8.00 -12.24 7.05
N ILE A 87 -9.02 -11.95 6.24
CA ILE A 87 -9.60 -10.61 6.19
C ILE A 87 -10.29 -10.21 7.49
N ALA A 88 -10.77 -11.15 8.29
CA ALA A 88 -11.34 -10.83 9.60
C ALA A 88 -10.27 -10.25 10.54
N ALA A 89 -9.08 -10.85 10.55
CA ALA A 89 -7.95 -10.35 11.34
C ALA A 89 -7.44 -9.01 10.83
N GLU A 90 -7.56 -8.76 9.51
CA GLU A 90 -7.04 -7.55 8.86
C GLU A 90 -8.09 -6.43 8.72
N LEU A 91 -9.30 -6.65 9.24
CA LEU A 91 -10.39 -5.69 9.08
C LEU A 91 -10.03 -4.27 9.52
N PRO A 92 -9.30 -4.05 10.64
CA PRO A 92 -8.90 -2.68 11.02
C PRO A 92 -8.10 -1.95 9.95
N ARG A 93 -7.29 -2.66 9.15
CA ARG A 93 -6.49 -2.04 8.08
C ARG A 93 -7.33 -1.69 6.86
N PHE A 94 -8.27 -2.56 6.50
CA PHE A 94 -9.24 -2.21 5.45
C PHE A 94 -10.06 -0.98 5.84
N ARG A 95 -10.48 -0.89 7.10
CA ARG A 95 -11.18 0.28 7.62
C ARG A 95 -10.32 1.53 7.54
N ALA A 96 -9.06 1.43 7.95
CA ALA A 96 -8.12 2.56 7.95
C ALA A 96 -7.90 3.12 6.53
N ILE A 97 -7.85 2.27 5.52
CA ILE A 97 -7.73 2.71 4.11
C ILE A 97 -8.95 3.55 3.73
N ARG A 98 -10.16 3.08 4.04
CA ARG A 98 -11.39 3.82 3.73
C ARG A 98 -11.46 5.15 4.47
N GLU A 99 -11.18 5.14 5.76
CA GLU A 99 -11.23 6.35 6.59
C GLU A 99 -10.26 7.41 6.09
N LYS A 100 -9.06 7.00 5.73
CA LYS A 100 -8.03 7.90 5.20
C LYS A 100 -8.50 8.62 3.95
N HIS A 101 -9.28 7.94 3.10
CA HIS A 101 -9.77 8.49 1.84
C HIS A 101 -11.18 9.07 1.94
N GLY A 102 -11.66 9.29 3.16
CA GLY A 102 -12.93 9.98 3.41
C GLY A 102 -14.18 9.18 3.08
N LEU A 103 -14.06 7.86 2.93
CA LEU A 103 -15.22 7.01 2.68
C LEU A 103 -15.88 6.58 3.98
N ALA A 104 -17.21 6.45 3.94
CA ALA A 104 -17.94 5.87 5.04
C ALA A 104 -17.49 4.42 5.26
N VAL A 105 -17.37 4.04 6.54
CA VAL A 105 -16.99 2.69 6.93
C VAL A 105 -18.23 1.96 7.40
N PRO A 106 -18.62 0.84 6.74
CA PRO A 106 -19.73 0.02 7.21
C PRO A 106 -19.43 -0.61 8.58
N ASP A 107 -20.45 -1.12 9.25
CA ASP A 107 -20.20 -1.93 10.44
C ASP A 107 -19.34 -3.16 10.07
N ASP A 108 -18.67 -3.74 11.07
CA ASP A 108 -17.68 -4.79 10.84
C ASP A 108 -18.26 -6.02 10.13
N GLU A 109 -19.44 -6.45 10.51
CA GLU A 109 -20.08 -7.63 9.91
C GLU A 109 -20.39 -7.41 8.42
N LYS A 110 -20.98 -6.25 8.12
CA LYS A 110 -21.32 -5.88 6.73
C LYS A 110 -20.07 -5.70 5.89
N HIS A 111 -19.05 -5.04 6.44
CA HIS A 111 -17.78 -4.84 5.76
C HIS A 111 -17.11 -6.17 5.44
N LEU A 112 -17.05 -7.07 6.41
CA LEU A 112 -16.45 -8.39 6.24
C LEU A 112 -17.16 -9.21 5.15
N ARG A 113 -18.50 -9.15 5.11
CA ARG A 113 -19.27 -9.83 4.07
C ARG A 113 -18.94 -9.28 2.67
N ALA A 114 -18.85 -7.96 2.55
CA ALA A 114 -18.53 -7.32 1.27
C ALA A 114 -17.12 -7.69 0.79
N LEU A 115 -16.14 -7.64 1.68
CA LEU A 115 -14.76 -8.01 1.35
C LEU A 115 -14.66 -9.49 0.93
N THR A 116 -15.38 -10.36 1.62
CA THR A 116 -15.43 -11.78 1.29
C THR A 116 -16.04 -12.01 -0.09
N ALA A 117 -17.17 -11.36 -0.38
CA ALA A 117 -17.88 -11.49 -1.66
C ALA A 117 -17.00 -11.00 -2.83
N GLU A 118 -16.19 -9.97 -2.61
CA GLU A 118 -15.29 -9.43 -3.63
C GLU A 118 -14.00 -10.23 -3.80
N GLY A 119 -13.74 -11.21 -2.96
CA GLY A 119 -12.48 -11.96 -2.97
C GLY A 119 -11.28 -11.10 -2.56
N ARG A 120 -11.48 -10.16 -1.63
CA ARG A 120 -10.43 -9.25 -1.18
C ARG A 120 -9.37 -9.96 -0.36
N VAL A 121 -8.13 -9.49 -0.53
CA VAL A 121 -6.98 -9.80 0.33
C VAL A 121 -6.25 -8.51 0.63
N LEU A 122 -5.44 -8.52 1.66
CA LEU A 122 -4.61 -7.37 2.01
C LEU A 122 -3.17 -7.64 1.61
N LEU A 123 -2.58 -6.70 0.88
CA LEU A 123 -1.15 -6.70 0.62
C LEU A 123 -0.48 -5.85 1.71
N ALA A 124 0.46 -6.45 2.43
CA ALA A 124 1.26 -5.76 3.43
C ALA A 124 2.69 -5.65 2.91
N PHE A 125 3.16 -4.42 2.76
CA PHE A 125 4.51 -4.14 2.24
C PHE A 125 5.38 -3.65 3.39
N THR A 126 6.41 -4.42 3.71
CA THR A 126 7.41 -4.02 4.70
C THR A 126 8.57 -3.37 3.98
N PRO A 127 8.89 -2.10 4.29
CA PRO A 127 10.07 -1.46 3.69
C PRO A 127 11.34 -2.26 4.01
N ASP A 128 12.22 -2.38 3.02
CA ASP A 128 13.48 -3.09 3.19
C ASP A 128 14.48 -2.30 4.03
N GLN A 129 14.27 -0.97 4.15
CA GLN A 129 15.10 -0.06 4.92
C GLN A 129 14.20 0.90 5.72
N PRO A 130 14.70 1.49 6.81
CA PRO A 130 13.92 2.47 7.56
C PRO A 130 13.70 3.75 6.75
N PRO A 131 12.69 4.57 7.11
CA PRO A 131 12.37 5.80 6.36
C PRO A 131 13.54 6.75 6.15
N SER A 132 14.49 6.79 7.09
CA SER A 132 15.70 7.62 6.96
C SER A 132 16.59 7.22 5.79
N SER A 133 16.43 6.01 5.25
CA SER A 133 17.21 5.50 4.12
C SER A 133 16.45 5.52 2.80
N TRP A 134 15.17 5.94 2.81
CA TRP A 134 14.40 6.01 1.56
C TRP A 134 14.88 7.16 0.68
N THR A 135 14.73 6.97 -0.63
CA THR A 135 14.87 8.07 -1.56
C THR A 135 13.67 8.98 -1.42
N ALA A 136 13.91 10.25 -1.09
CA ALA A 136 12.85 11.24 -0.95
C ALA A 136 13.30 12.54 -1.58
N TRP A 137 12.36 13.27 -2.16
CA TRP A 137 12.64 14.60 -2.70
C TRP A 137 11.46 15.52 -2.42
N GLY A 138 11.77 16.82 -2.28
CA GLY A 138 10.76 17.84 -2.01
C GLY A 138 10.18 17.81 -0.61
N LEU A 139 10.78 17.09 0.33
CA LEU A 139 10.27 16.93 1.70
C LEU A 139 11.23 17.48 2.76
N ASP A 140 12.21 18.26 2.35
CA ASP A 140 13.19 18.91 3.26
C ASP A 140 12.59 20.10 3.99
#